data_1db4722afd33c9f0f331ed29988a78cb
#
_entry.id   1db4722afd33c9f0f331ed29988a78cb
#
_cell.length_a   1.000
_cell.length_b   1.000
_cell.length_c   1.000
_cell.angle_alpha   90.00
_cell.angle_beta   90.00
_cell.angle_gamma   90.00
#
_symmetry.space_group_name_H-M   'P 1'
#
loop_
_entity.id
_entity.type
_entity.pdbx_description
1 polymer ?
#
loop_
_entity_poly.entity_id
_entity_poly.type
_entity_poly.pdbx_seq_one_letter_code
_entity_poly.pdbx_strand_id
1 'polypeptide(L)'
;VCFMSLQYSDNSIYKKHVEELIQAINTQCCNFSSVRIGMRYINTFTCTTKNDINKILNTSDARAIKDSLEREGIARCMMVHEFQNDSHRVKVQYGIPNRFYPSVITNIDLVLDIDVFAQGVLAIDEWNEVIKECNHSAYNMFCKYMKNTYIESMK
;
A
#
# COMPACT_ATOMS: atom_id res chain seq x y z
N VAL A 1 13.17 -10.66 -7.20
CA VAL A 1 12.10 -11.62 -6.82
C VAL A 1 10.93 -10.81 -6.28
N CYS A 2 9.71 -11.17 -6.66
CA CYS A 2 8.48 -10.56 -6.15
C CYS A 2 7.54 -11.67 -5.71
N PHE A 3 7.03 -11.60 -4.48
CA PHE A 3 5.96 -12.45 -3.99
C PHE A 3 4.67 -11.61 -3.93
N MET A 4 3.59 -12.12 -4.52
CA MET A 4 2.28 -11.45 -4.53
C MET A 4 1.21 -12.42 -3.98
N SER A 5 0.42 -11.94 -3.02
CA SER A 5 -0.80 -12.61 -2.59
C SER A 5 -2.01 -11.75 -2.94
N LEU A 6 -2.98 -12.34 -3.63
CA LEU A 6 -4.27 -11.70 -3.97
C LEU A 6 -5.31 -11.84 -2.85
N GLN A 7 -5.06 -12.76 -1.92
CA GLN A 7 -5.91 -12.99 -0.75
C GLN A 7 -5.05 -12.93 0.50
N TYR A 8 -5.03 -11.76 1.13
CA TYR A 8 -4.38 -11.59 2.41
C TYR A 8 -5.35 -11.97 3.52
N SER A 9 -5.16 -13.16 4.08
CA SER A 9 -6.03 -13.67 5.15
C SER A 9 -5.41 -13.52 6.54
N ASP A 10 -4.08 -13.64 6.65
CA ASP A 10 -3.37 -13.61 7.93
C ASP A 10 -1.89 -13.25 7.73
N ASN A 11 -1.39 -12.40 8.62
CA ASN A 11 0.02 -12.00 8.63
C ASN A 11 0.97 -13.18 8.93
N SER A 12 0.53 -14.19 9.68
CA SER A 12 1.35 -15.36 10.02
C SER A 12 1.64 -16.22 8.78
N ILE A 13 0.64 -16.43 7.93
CA ILE A 13 0.78 -17.19 6.67
C ILE A 13 1.70 -16.43 5.71
N TYR A 14 1.51 -15.13 5.60
CA TYR A 14 2.36 -14.30 4.76
C TYR A 14 3.83 -14.33 5.20
N LYS A 15 4.09 -14.18 6.51
CA LYS A 15 5.44 -14.28 7.08
C LYS A 15 6.09 -15.61 6.77
N LYS A 16 5.37 -16.71 6.96
CA LYS A 16 5.89 -18.06 6.66
C LYS A 16 6.34 -18.16 5.19
N HIS A 17 5.54 -17.71 4.24
CA HIS A 17 5.93 -17.74 2.83
C HIS A 17 7.13 -16.82 2.52
N VAL A 18 7.24 -15.68 3.17
CA VAL A 18 8.41 -14.81 3.03
C VAL A 18 9.65 -15.46 3.59
N GLU A 19 9.59 -16.12 4.75
CA GLU A 19 10.69 -16.86 5.35
C GLU A 19 11.13 -18.05 4.48
N GLU A 20 10.18 -18.83 3.94
CA GLU A 20 10.45 -19.91 3.00
C GLU A 20 11.15 -19.40 1.73
N LEU A 21 10.70 -18.26 1.19
CA LEU A 21 11.32 -17.63 0.03
C LEU A 21 12.76 -17.17 0.32
N ILE A 22 13.00 -16.49 1.44
CA ILE A 22 14.33 -16.05 1.88
C ILE A 22 15.25 -17.25 2.04
N GLN A 23 14.76 -18.32 2.67
CA GLN A 23 15.53 -19.54 2.87
C GLN A 23 15.88 -20.24 1.56
N ALA A 24 14.94 -20.29 0.61
CA ALA A 24 15.17 -20.83 -0.72
C ALA A 24 16.23 -20.02 -1.50
N ILE A 25 16.18 -18.69 -1.44
CA ILE A 25 17.16 -17.82 -2.05
C ILE A 25 18.55 -18.04 -1.42
N ASN A 26 18.62 -18.10 -0.09
CA ASN A 26 19.88 -18.27 0.64
C ASN A 26 20.56 -19.62 0.32
N THR A 27 19.75 -20.68 0.11
CA THR A 27 20.26 -22.00 -0.26
C THR A 27 20.73 -22.12 -1.70
N GLN A 28 20.11 -21.38 -2.62
CA GLN A 28 20.36 -21.48 -4.06
C GLN A 28 21.36 -20.45 -4.59
N CYS A 29 21.54 -19.33 -3.90
CA CYS A 29 22.32 -18.19 -4.33
C CYS A 29 23.43 -17.85 -3.33
N CYS A 30 24.67 -18.21 -3.65
CA CYS A 30 25.83 -17.78 -2.86
C CYS A 30 26.08 -16.28 -3.08
N ASN A 31 26.36 -15.55 -1.98
CA ASN A 31 26.71 -14.11 -2.01
C ASN A 31 25.64 -13.22 -2.62
N PHE A 32 24.38 -13.49 -2.33
CA PHE A 32 23.27 -12.67 -2.77
C PHE A 32 23.06 -11.48 -1.84
N SER A 33 22.90 -10.29 -2.43
CA SER A 33 22.48 -9.08 -1.72
C SER A 33 21.34 -8.42 -2.49
N SER A 34 20.46 -7.72 -1.79
CA SER A 34 19.40 -6.95 -2.44
C SER A 34 19.75 -5.47 -2.52
N VAL A 35 19.31 -4.81 -3.57
CA VAL A 35 19.37 -3.36 -3.71
C VAL A 35 18.07 -2.67 -3.27
N ARG A 36 16.99 -3.44 -3.14
CA ARG A 36 15.70 -2.96 -2.63
C ARG A 36 14.93 -4.12 -2.05
N ILE A 37 14.43 -3.92 -0.84
CA ILE A 37 13.49 -4.84 -0.19
C ILE A 37 12.34 -4.03 0.40
N GLY A 38 11.12 -4.52 0.29
CA GLY A 38 9.97 -3.78 0.80
C GLY A 38 8.67 -4.55 0.71
N MET A 39 7.63 -3.94 1.25
CA MET A 39 6.27 -4.45 1.28
C MET A 39 5.31 -3.43 0.69
N ARG A 40 4.36 -3.91 -0.12
CA ARG A 40 3.34 -3.08 -0.74
C ARG A 40 1.96 -3.66 -0.46
N TYR A 41 1.07 -2.82 0.02
CA TYR A 41 -0.33 -3.14 0.29
C TYR A 41 -1.23 -2.28 -0.58
N ILE A 42 -2.03 -2.93 -1.42
CA ILE A 42 -3.00 -2.28 -2.30
C ILE A 42 -4.39 -2.61 -1.78
N ASN A 43 -5.05 -1.61 -1.21
CA ASN A 43 -6.41 -1.72 -0.70
C ASN A 43 -7.37 -1.06 -1.69
N THR A 44 -8.42 -1.76 -2.09
CA THR A 44 -9.44 -1.25 -3.00
C THR A 44 -10.80 -1.26 -2.31
N PHE A 45 -11.51 -0.15 -2.40
CA PHE A 45 -12.82 0.05 -1.79
C PHE A 45 -13.80 0.50 -2.86
N THR A 46 -14.87 -0.24 -3.07
CA THR A 46 -15.96 0.16 -3.97
C THR A 46 -16.87 1.13 -3.23
N CYS A 47 -17.00 2.34 -3.75
CA CYS A 47 -17.86 3.38 -3.21
C CYS A 47 -19.10 3.50 -4.09
N THR A 48 -20.30 3.47 -3.48
CA THR A 48 -21.56 3.71 -4.20
C THR A 48 -21.76 5.20 -4.48
N THR A 49 -21.30 6.03 -3.56
CA THR A 49 -21.41 7.49 -3.65
C THR A 49 -20.08 8.17 -3.28
N LYS A 50 -19.92 9.43 -3.70
CA LYS A 50 -18.77 10.27 -3.29
C LYS A 50 -18.68 10.42 -1.76
N ASN A 51 -19.81 10.29 -1.04
CA ASN A 51 -19.84 10.41 0.41
C ASN A 51 -19.23 9.20 1.13
N ASP A 52 -19.16 8.04 0.47
CA ASP A 52 -18.54 6.85 1.07
C ASP A 52 -17.05 7.04 1.27
N ILE A 53 -16.39 7.88 0.44
CA ILE A 53 -14.99 8.26 0.61
C ILE A 53 -14.75 8.85 2.01
N ASN A 54 -15.69 9.68 2.51
CA ASN A 54 -15.60 10.27 3.86
C ASN A 54 -15.76 9.24 5.00
N LYS A 55 -16.33 8.07 4.73
CA LYS A 55 -16.45 7.00 5.73
C LYS A 55 -15.15 6.21 5.82
N ILE A 56 -14.40 6.15 4.72
CA ILE A 56 -13.19 5.33 4.55
C ILE A 56 -11.94 6.11 4.94
N LEU A 57 -11.70 7.25 4.29
CA LEU A 57 -10.50 8.07 4.50
C LEU A 57 -10.68 9.14 5.56
N ASN A 58 -9.56 9.60 6.11
CA ASN A 58 -9.50 10.77 6.96
C ASN A 58 -10.03 12.01 6.25
N THR A 59 -10.52 12.98 7.03
CA THR A 59 -11.32 14.10 6.52
C THR A 59 -10.59 14.95 5.48
N SER A 60 -9.29 15.23 5.68
CA SER A 60 -8.49 16.04 4.73
C SER A 60 -8.34 15.34 3.38
N ASP A 61 -7.97 14.05 3.41
CA ASP A 61 -7.71 13.26 2.22
C ASP A 61 -8.99 12.97 1.44
N ALA A 62 -10.06 12.63 2.15
CA ALA A 62 -11.39 12.44 1.57
C ALA A 62 -11.90 13.71 0.87
N ARG A 63 -11.70 14.89 1.49
CA ARG A 63 -12.10 16.17 0.94
C ARG A 63 -11.36 16.48 -0.36
N ALA A 64 -10.04 16.30 -0.39
CA ALA A 64 -9.22 16.57 -1.58
C ALA A 64 -9.68 15.75 -2.80
N ILE A 65 -10.01 14.46 -2.59
CA ILE A 65 -10.54 13.60 -3.65
C ILE A 65 -11.93 14.07 -4.09
N LYS A 66 -12.84 14.35 -3.15
CA LYS A 66 -14.19 14.80 -3.46
C LYS A 66 -14.20 16.09 -4.24
N ASP A 67 -13.43 17.08 -3.82
CA ASP A 67 -13.30 18.39 -4.51
C ASP A 67 -12.76 18.19 -5.94
N SER A 68 -11.89 17.20 -6.14
CA SER A 68 -11.40 16.84 -7.48
C SER A 68 -12.50 16.20 -8.33
N LEU A 69 -13.36 15.35 -7.75
CA LEU A 69 -14.47 14.69 -8.45
C LEU A 69 -15.62 15.64 -8.85
N GLU A 70 -15.64 16.86 -8.35
CA GLU A 70 -16.59 17.91 -8.79
C GLU A 70 -16.14 18.57 -10.10
N ARG A 71 -14.93 18.33 -10.57
CA ARG A 71 -14.43 18.90 -11.82
C ARG A 71 -15.02 18.18 -13.01
N GLU A 72 -15.55 18.96 -13.95
CA GLU A 72 -16.09 18.42 -15.20
C GLU A 72 -15.02 17.66 -16.00
N GLY A 73 -15.40 16.51 -16.56
CA GLY A 73 -14.52 15.72 -17.43
C GLY A 73 -13.37 15.00 -16.72
N ILE A 74 -13.36 14.94 -15.39
CA ILE A 74 -12.27 14.26 -14.68
C ILE A 74 -12.19 12.78 -15.07
N ALA A 75 -11.01 12.35 -15.54
CA ALA A 75 -10.75 10.98 -15.97
C ALA A 75 -9.95 10.17 -14.95
N ARG A 76 -9.23 10.83 -14.05
CA ARG A 76 -8.44 10.20 -12.97
C ARG A 76 -8.21 11.20 -11.84
N CYS A 77 -8.24 10.70 -10.61
CA CYS A 77 -7.91 11.49 -9.42
C CYS A 77 -7.00 10.67 -8.51
N MET A 78 -5.70 10.95 -8.53
CA MET A 78 -4.71 10.26 -7.71
C MET A 78 -3.84 11.27 -6.98
N MET A 79 -3.66 11.06 -5.69
CA MET A 79 -2.73 11.78 -4.82
C MET A 79 -1.52 10.90 -4.54
N VAL A 80 -0.35 11.49 -4.41
CA VAL A 80 0.89 10.78 -4.10
C VAL A 80 1.61 11.52 -2.99
N HIS A 81 1.92 10.81 -1.91
CA HIS A 81 2.76 11.32 -0.83
C HIS A 81 3.98 10.41 -0.68
N GLU A 82 5.15 10.99 -0.58
CA GLU A 82 6.39 10.27 -0.34
C GLU A 82 7.02 10.77 0.95
N PHE A 83 7.40 9.83 1.81
CA PHE A 83 8.04 10.08 3.10
C PHE A 83 9.37 9.35 3.13
N GLN A 84 10.37 9.98 3.70
CA GLN A 84 11.69 9.39 3.90
C GLN A 84 12.01 9.40 5.39
N ASN A 85 12.34 8.23 5.90
CA ASN A 85 12.93 8.03 7.22
C ASN A 85 14.39 7.59 7.03
N ASP A 86 15.14 7.45 8.13
CA ASP A 86 16.54 7.06 8.09
C ASP A 86 16.76 5.65 7.51
N SER A 87 15.83 4.71 7.79
CA SER A 87 15.96 3.30 7.40
C SER A 87 15.15 2.91 6.15
N HIS A 88 14.06 3.63 5.83
CA HIS A 88 13.19 3.25 4.73
C HIS A 88 12.42 4.43 4.13
N ARG A 89 11.89 4.21 2.94
CA ARG A 89 11.01 5.14 2.24
C ARG A 89 9.59 4.61 2.23
N VAL A 90 8.63 5.53 2.28
CA VAL A 90 7.21 5.22 2.19
C VAL A 90 6.60 6.02 1.06
N LYS A 91 5.95 5.33 0.13
CA LYS A 91 5.14 5.95 -0.91
C LYS A 91 3.69 5.56 -0.70
N VAL A 92 2.84 6.55 -0.52
CA VAL A 92 1.39 6.36 -0.40
C VAL A 92 0.72 6.98 -1.62
N GLN A 93 -0.02 6.17 -2.37
CA GLN A 93 -0.84 6.61 -3.48
C GLN A 93 -2.31 6.32 -3.14
N TYR A 94 -3.17 7.32 -3.28
CA TYR A 94 -4.58 7.13 -2.97
C TYR A 94 -5.46 7.98 -3.89
N GLY A 95 -6.68 7.49 -4.13
CA GLY A 95 -7.62 8.14 -5.02
C GLY A 95 -8.35 7.17 -5.92
N ILE A 96 -8.78 7.65 -7.08
CA ILE A 96 -9.56 6.88 -8.05
C ILE A 96 -8.75 6.72 -9.33
N PRO A 97 -8.14 5.54 -9.53
CA PRO A 97 -7.29 5.28 -10.69
C PRO A 97 -8.06 5.22 -12.01
N ASN A 98 -9.37 4.95 -11.96
CA ASN A 98 -10.27 4.74 -13.10
C ASN A 98 -9.78 3.66 -14.07
N ARG A 99 -10.31 2.44 -13.94
CA ARG A 99 -9.97 1.31 -14.83
C ARG A 99 -10.32 1.53 -16.30
N PHE A 100 -11.21 2.50 -16.60
CA PHE A 100 -11.61 2.86 -17.96
C PHE A 100 -10.90 4.12 -18.48
N TYR A 101 -9.79 4.52 -17.84
CA TYR A 101 -9.01 5.64 -18.35
C TYR A 101 -8.65 5.45 -19.84
N PRO A 102 -8.78 6.48 -20.70
CA PRO A 102 -8.96 7.92 -20.41
C PRO A 102 -10.42 8.42 -20.33
N SER A 103 -11.42 7.53 -20.31
CA SER A 103 -12.82 7.93 -20.14
C SER A 103 -13.05 8.64 -18.80
N VAL A 104 -14.10 9.44 -18.73
CA VAL A 104 -14.52 10.12 -17.48
C VAL A 104 -14.82 9.08 -16.39
N ILE A 105 -14.54 9.43 -15.14
CA ILE A 105 -14.85 8.58 -13.99
C ILE A 105 -16.37 8.37 -13.88
N THR A 106 -16.80 7.12 -13.96
CA THR A 106 -18.19 6.70 -13.75
C THR A 106 -18.34 5.86 -12.48
N ASN A 107 -17.31 5.08 -12.14
CA ASN A 107 -17.27 4.23 -10.96
C ASN A 107 -16.27 4.78 -9.96
N ILE A 108 -16.64 4.77 -8.69
CA ILE A 108 -15.80 5.28 -7.61
C ILE A 108 -15.12 4.09 -6.92
N ASP A 109 -14.09 3.53 -7.58
CA ASP A 109 -13.22 2.53 -6.98
C ASP A 109 -12.04 3.27 -6.32
N LEU A 110 -12.14 3.46 -5.01
CA LEU A 110 -11.10 4.11 -4.22
C LEU A 110 -9.96 3.14 -3.96
N VAL A 111 -8.73 3.56 -4.22
CA VAL A 111 -7.52 2.80 -3.93
C VAL A 111 -6.68 3.53 -2.88
N LEU A 112 -6.14 2.78 -1.93
CA LEU A 112 -5.08 3.18 -1.03
C LEU A 112 -3.93 2.18 -1.21
N ASP A 113 -2.86 2.63 -1.82
CA ASP A 113 -1.68 1.86 -2.18
C ASP A 113 -0.49 2.38 -1.36
N ILE A 114 0.05 1.52 -0.50
CA ILE A 114 1.12 1.84 0.43
C ILE A 114 2.32 0.95 0.08
N ASP A 115 3.40 1.55 -0.39
CA ASP A 115 4.67 0.90 -0.72
C ASP A 115 5.75 1.38 0.26
N VAL A 116 6.26 0.48 1.08
CA VAL A 116 7.32 0.75 2.06
C VAL A 116 8.53 -0.09 1.71
N PHE A 117 9.69 0.54 1.57
CA PHE A 117 10.89 -0.15 1.13
C PHE A 117 12.18 0.48 1.67
N ALA A 118 13.16 -0.36 1.93
CA ALA A 118 14.56 0.03 2.13
C ALA A 118 15.34 -0.10 0.82
N GLN A 119 16.30 0.79 0.61
CA GLN A 119 17.21 0.80 -0.53
C GLN A 119 18.65 0.81 -0.04
N GLY A 120 19.50 0.09 -0.74
CA GLY A 120 20.93 -0.07 -0.45
C GLY A 120 21.34 -1.52 -0.61
N VAL A 121 22.60 -1.81 -0.38
CA VAL A 121 23.09 -3.18 -0.36
C VAL A 121 22.77 -3.78 0.99
N LEU A 122 21.79 -4.69 1.01
CA LEU A 122 21.31 -5.37 2.23
C LEU A 122 21.73 -6.83 2.20
N ALA A 123 22.39 -7.28 3.25
CA ALA A 123 22.71 -8.68 3.44
C ALA A 123 21.44 -9.49 3.73
N ILE A 124 21.45 -10.78 3.41
CA ILE A 124 20.25 -11.62 3.49
C ILE A 124 19.77 -11.83 4.92
N ASP A 125 20.67 -11.82 5.89
CA ASP A 125 20.38 -11.94 7.32
C ASP A 125 19.64 -10.72 7.89
N GLU A 126 19.78 -9.55 7.23
CA GLU A 126 19.07 -8.32 7.61
C GLU A 126 17.61 -8.28 7.10
N TRP A 127 17.25 -9.10 6.10
CA TRP A 127 15.97 -9.01 5.39
C TRP A 127 14.75 -9.19 6.29
N ASN A 128 14.81 -10.12 7.23
CA ASN A 128 13.68 -10.38 8.13
C ASN A 128 13.34 -9.16 8.99
N GLU A 129 14.35 -8.46 9.47
CA GLU A 129 14.14 -7.26 10.29
C GLU A 129 13.62 -6.11 9.45
N VAL A 130 14.21 -5.88 8.28
CA VAL A 130 13.76 -4.86 7.33
C VAL A 130 12.30 -5.09 6.91
N ILE A 131 11.90 -6.35 6.65
CA ILE A 131 10.52 -6.67 6.29
C ILE A 131 9.56 -6.40 7.45
N LYS A 132 9.94 -6.69 8.70
CA LYS A 132 9.12 -6.37 9.88
C LYS A 132 8.94 -4.87 10.05
N GLU A 133 10.01 -4.09 9.89
CA GLU A 133 9.96 -2.64 9.95
C GLU A 133 9.07 -2.05 8.84
N CYS A 134 9.22 -2.54 7.61
CA CYS A 134 8.38 -2.14 6.48
C CYS A 134 6.91 -2.47 6.73
N ASN A 135 6.60 -3.65 7.27
CA ASN A 135 5.24 -4.06 7.62
C ASN A 135 4.62 -3.15 8.69
N HIS A 136 5.37 -2.89 9.77
CA HIS A 136 4.92 -1.99 10.84
C HIS A 136 4.67 -0.58 10.31
N SER A 137 5.57 -0.07 9.50
CA SER A 137 5.43 1.25 8.88
C SER A 137 4.23 1.33 7.93
N ALA A 138 4.01 0.28 7.12
CA ALA A 138 2.84 0.20 6.23
C ALA A 138 1.52 0.20 7.01
N TYR A 139 1.45 -0.56 8.12
CA TYR A 139 0.28 -0.58 9.00
C TYR A 139 0.03 0.80 9.64
N ASN A 140 1.07 1.48 10.11
CA ASN A 140 0.96 2.83 10.67
C ASN A 140 0.44 3.83 9.64
N MET A 141 0.91 3.73 8.38
CA MET A 141 0.39 4.56 7.29
C MET A 141 -1.06 4.22 6.98
N PHE A 142 -1.43 2.95 6.94
CA PHE A 142 -2.84 2.56 6.77
C PHE A 142 -3.72 3.20 7.83
N CYS A 143 -3.37 3.11 9.11
CA CYS A 143 -4.10 3.74 10.21
C CYS A 143 -4.13 5.28 10.11
N LYS A 144 -3.09 5.89 9.57
CA LYS A 144 -3.02 7.35 9.38
C LYS A 144 -3.97 7.87 8.30
N TYR A 145 -4.16 7.11 7.21
CA TYR A 145 -5.01 7.50 6.09
C TYR A 145 -6.47 7.08 6.27
N MET A 146 -6.72 5.98 6.98
CA MET A 146 -8.06 5.44 7.18
C MET A 146 -8.73 6.02 8.42
N LYS A 147 -10.05 6.11 8.39
CA LYS A 147 -10.83 6.43 9.60
C LYS A 147 -10.86 5.25 10.57
N ASN A 148 -10.63 5.53 11.85
CA ASN A 148 -10.68 4.51 12.91
C ASN A 148 -12.01 3.76 12.92
N THR A 149 -13.14 4.46 12.77
CA THR A 149 -14.48 3.85 12.71
C THR A 149 -14.62 2.85 11.57
N TYR A 150 -13.96 3.11 10.44
CA TYR A 150 -13.97 2.17 9.31
C TYR A 150 -13.06 0.96 9.59
N ILE A 151 -11.87 1.18 10.16
CA ILE A 151 -10.97 0.09 10.57
C ILE A 151 -11.66 -0.84 11.57
N GLU A 152 -12.39 -0.29 12.54
CA GLU A 152 -13.15 -1.09 13.51
C GLU A 152 -14.26 -1.92 12.87
N SER A 153 -14.91 -1.42 11.82
CA SER A 153 -15.94 -2.16 11.10
C SER A 153 -15.41 -3.33 10.25
N MET A 154 -14.11 -3.43 10.04
CA MET A 154 -13.45 -4.52 9.31
C MET A 154 -13.02 -5.70 10.22
N LYS A 155 -13.09 -5.51 11.54
CA LYS A 155 -12.76 -6.55 12.53
C LYS A 155 -13.93 -7.48 12.77
#